data_f101736da8620da5fd51246960e7d39f
#
_entry.id   f101736da8620da5fd51246960e7d39f
#
_cell.length_a   1.000
_cell.length_b   1.000
_cell.length_c   1.000
_cell.angle_alpha   90.00
_cell.angle_beta   90.00
_cell.angle_gamma   90.00
#
_symmetry.space_group_name_H-M   'P 1'
#
loop_
_entity.id
_entity.type
_entity.pdbx_description
1 polymer ?
#
loop_
_entity_poly.entity_id
_entity_poly.type
_entity_poly.pdbx_seq_one_letter_code
_entity_poly.pdbx_strand_id
1 'polypeptide(L)'
;KPVMITGDHKLTAVAIARELNIYRPGDLALTGEDLDFLPQEVLEQEVEKFSVYARVSPEHKMRIVKAWQARGKVVAMTGDGVNDVLALKEADCSVAMASGSQVACQVSHIVLLESDFSAMPSVVAEGRRVINNIERSASLYLVKNIFSLCLAIISLIFTFTYPFSAAQLSLVSALTIGLPSFVMALEPNNSLITGHFLSNVIYRALPSALSNLVLSIGVVLFCKTFGLSDTEMSTICTIVMGMVGLLMVYRTCKPFNALRKILMWACVIGFTFCVVFLHTLFTLDLHLSTGAWLVLTVFCLLAFEVSLSANVL
;
A
#
# COMPACT_ATOMS: atom_id res chain seq x y z
N LYS A 1 -1.96 -18.63 -13.30
CA LYS A 1 -2.01 -19.92 -13.97
C LYS A 1 -0.77 -20.74 -13.64
N PRO A 2 -0.86 -21.94 -13.03
CA PRO A 2 0.28 -22.84 -12.85
C PRO A 2 0.70 -23.43 -14.19
N VAL A 3 2.01 -23.56 -14.37
CA VAL A 3 2.65 -24.14 -15.56
C VAL A 3 3.73 -25.11 -15.09
N MET A 4 3.75 -26.32 -15.67
CA MET A 4 4.75 -27.33 -15.35
C MET A 4 5.89 -27.27 -16.37
N ILE A 5 7.11 -27.14 -15.87
CA ILE A 5 8.34 -27.13 -16.68
C ILE A 5 9.25 -28.22 -16.12
N THR A 6 9.57 -29.24 -16.92
CA THR A 6 10.32 -30.41 -16.45
C THR A 6 11.29 -30.96 -17.49
N GLY A 7 12.32 -31.68 -17.02
CA GLY A 7 13.19 -32.51 -17.83
C GLY A 7 12.60 -33.86 -18.22
N ASP A 8 11.46 -34.25 -17.64
CA ASP A 8 10.82 -35.55 -17.87
C ASP A 8 10.20 -35.69 -19.25
N HIS A 9 9.86 -36.95 -19.60
CA HIS A 9 9.16 -37.24 -20.85
C HIS A 9 7.75 -36.64 -20.87
N LYS A 10 7.29 -36.17 -22.03
CA LYS A 10 6.01 -35.47 -22.24
C LYS A 10 4.80 -36.23 -21.65
N LEU A 11 4.75 -37.56 -21.85
CA LEU A 11 3.63 -38.40 -21.38
C LEU A 11 3.58 -38.40 -19.83
N THR A 12 4.72 -38.55 -19.18
CA THR A 12 4.86 -38.52 -17.70
C THR A 12 4.50 -37.15 -17.17
N ALA A 13 5.04 -36.10 -17.76
CA ALA A 13 4.76 -34.71 -17.35
C ALA A 13 3.26 -34.38 -17.45
N VAL A 14 2.60 -34.78 -18.55
CA VAL A 14 1.16 -34.54 -18.72
C VAL A 14 0.34 -35.35 -17.73
N ALA A 15 0.72 -36.61 -17.43
CA ALA A 15 0.02 -37.44 -16.44
C ALA A 15 0.06 -36.78 -15.02
N ILE A 16 1.25 -36.39 -14.56
CA ILE A 16 1.44 -35.73 -13.29
C ILE A 16 0.70 -34.38 -13.27
N ALA A 17 0.81 -33.59 -14.35
CA ALA A 17 0.13 -32.30 -14.41
C ALA A 17 -1.39 -32.41 -14.39
N ARG A 18 -1.97 -33.53 -14.88
CA ARG A 18 -3.41 -33.81 -14.75
C ARG A 18 -3.80 -34.12 -13.31
N GLU A 19 -3.04 -34.94 -12.62
CA GLU A 19 -3.30 -35.25 -11.20
C GLU A 19 -3.26 -33.98 -10.34
N LEU A 20 -2.35 -33.06 -10.64
CA LEU A 20 -2.19 -31.78 -9.96
C LEU A 20 -3.17 -30.69 -10.44
N ASN A 21 -4.08 -30.97 -11.37
CA ASN A 21 -4.97 -29.99 -11.99
C ASN A 21 -4.25 -28.81 -12.68
N ILE A 22 -2.99 -28.99 -13.06
CA ILE A 22 -2.21 -28.04 -13.87
C ILE A 22 -2.61 -28.12 -15.33
N TYR A 23 -2.75 -29.37 -15.86
CA TYR A 23 -3.17 -29.63 -17.23
C TYR A 23 -4.67 -29.89 -17.30
N ARG A 24 -5.40 -28.99 -17.93
CA ARG A 24 -6.88 -29.02 -18.04
C ARG A 24 -7.34 -29.39 -19.45
N PRO A 25 -8.60 -29.80 -19.65
CA PRO A 25 -9.15 -30.01 -20.99
C PRO A 25 -9.00 -28.74 -21.86
N GLY A 26 -8.38 -28.91 -23.03
CA GLY A 26 -8.07 -27.81 -23.95
C GLY A 26 -6.64 -27.24 -23.81
N ASP A 27 -5.91 -27.56 -22.75
CA ASP A 27 -4.50 -27.18 -22.62
C ASP A 27 -3.60 -28.01 -23.56
N LEU A 28 -2.49 -27.40 -23.95
CA LEU A 28 -1.47 -28.03 -24.81
C LEU A 28 -0.18 -28.27 -24.02
N ALA A 29 0.62 -29.21 -24.52
CA ALA A 29 1.95 -29.53 -24.01
C ALA A 29 2.99 -29.47 -25.13
N LEU A 30 4.13 -28.82 -24.88
CA LEU A 30 5.28 -28.73 -25.78
C LEU A 30 6.48 -29.52 -25.24
N THR A 31 7.32 -29.97 -26.15
CA THR A 31 8.65 -30.50 -25.83
C THR A 31 9.73 -29.46 -26.12
N GLY A 32 10.94 -29.68 -25.59
CA GLY A 32 12.10 -28.85 -25.96
C GLY A 32 12.35 -28.85 -27.48
N GLU A 33 12.19 -30.00 -28.15
CA GLU A 33 12.29 -30.07 -29.61
C GLU A 33 11.24 -29.22 -30.33
N ASP A 34 10.00 -29.22 -29.85
CA ASP A 34 8.94 -28.34 -30.39
C ASP A 34 9.32 -26.85 -30.21
N LEU A 35 9.95 -26.49 -29.08
CA LEU A 35 10.39 -25.13 -28.80
C LEU A 35 11.57 -24.69 -29.66
N ASP A 36 12.48 -25.61 -30.07
CA ASP A 36 13.60 -25.30 -30.97
C ASP A 36 13.12 -24.81 -32.33
N PHE A 37 12.03 -25.40 -32.84
CA PHE A 37 11.43 -25.02 -34.13
C PHE A 37 10.42 -23.85 -34.01
N LEU A 38 9.98 -23.49 -32.80
CA LEU A 38 8.99 -22.46 -32.61
C LEU A 38 9.65 -21.08 -32.50
N PRO A 39 9.36 -20.11 -33.39
CA PRO A 39 9.84 -18.75 -33.26
C PRO A 39 9.36 -18.10 -31.95
N GLN A 40 10.16 -17.20 -31.38
CA GLN A 40 9.83 -16.55 -30.10
C GLN A 40 8.52 -15.77 -30.18
N GLU A 41 8.27 -15.07 -31.28
CA GLU A 41 7.06 -14.27 -31.50
C GLU A 41 5.78 -15.13 -31.49
N VAL A 42 5.88 -16.36 -32.03
CA VAL A 42 4.75 -17.31 -32.03
C VAL A 42 4.54 -17.87 -30.62
N LEU A 43 5.62 -18.19 -29.91
CA LEU A 43 5.53 -18.64 -28.53
C LEU A 43 4.87 -17.56 -27.65
N GLU A 44 5.24 -16.30 -27.81
CA GLU A 44 4.65 -15.17 -27.08
C GLU A 44 3.16 -15.03 -27.34
N GLN A 45 2.71 -15.23 -28.59
CA GLN A 45 1.28 -15.14 -28.93
C GLN A 45 0.45 -16.29 -28.35
N GLU A 46 1.03 -17.49 -28.24
CA GLU A 46 0.31 -18.70 -27.90
C GLU A 46 0.61 -19.27 -26.50
N VAL A 47 1.55 -18.66 -25.75
CA VAL A 47 2.04 -19.15 -24.46
C VAL A 47 0.94 -19.49 -23.47
N GLU A 48 -0.19 -18.79 -23.49
CA GLU A 48 -1.33 -19.02 -22.60
C GLU A 48 -2.06 -20.35 -22.87
N LYS A 49 -1.87 -20.97 -24.04
CA LYS A 49 -2.46 -22.27 -24.40
C LYS A 49 -1.69 -23.44 -23.81
N PHE A 50 -0.42 -23.22 -23.44
CA PHE A 50 0.45 -24.27 -22.94
C PHE A 50 0.48 -24.30 -21.41
N SER A 51 0.36 -25.47 -20.83
CA SER A 51 0.43 -25.71 -19.39
C SER A 51 1.56 -26.67 -19.00
N VAL A 52 2.14 -27.38 -19.96
CA VAL A 52 3.23 -28.34 -19.71
C VAL A 52 4.32 -28.17 -20.76
N TYR A 53 5.55 -28.06 -20.28
CA TYR A 53 6.78 -28.07 -21.11
C TYR A 53 7.69 -29.18 -20.61
N ALA A 54 8.00 -30.14 -21.50
CA ALA A 54 8.71 -31.37 -21.21
C ALA A 54 10.07 -31.41 -21.94
N ARG A 55 11.08 -32.00 -21.32
CA ARG A 55 12.45 -32.14 -21.90
C ARG A 55 13.05 -30.80 -22.35
N VAL A 56 12.88 -29.76 -21.48
CA VAL A 56 13.36 -28.42 -21.80
C VAL A 56 14.77 -28.15 -21.29
N SER A 57 15.54 -27.40 -22.09
CA SER A 57 16.86 -26.89 -21.70
C SER A 57 16.74 -25.63 -20.77
N PRO A 58 17.84 -25.20 -20.15
CA PRO A 58 17.85 -23.93 -19.39
C PRO A 58 17.44 -22.72 -20.24
N GLU A 59 17.86 -22.66 -21.48
CA GLU A 59 17.51 -21.60 -22.43
C GLU A 59 16.01 -21.60 -22.74
N HIS A 60 15.42 -22.80 -22.91
CA HIS A 60 13.97 -22.93 -23.11
C HIS A 60 13.18 -22.40 -21.92
N LYS A 61 13.62 -22.68 -20.67
CA LYS A 61 12.98 -22.18 -19.47
C LYS A 61 12.95 -20.64 -19.44
N MET A 62 14.07 -20.01 -19.79
CA MET A 62 14.16 -18.55 -19.90
C MET A 62 13.24 -18.00 -21.01
N ARG A 63 13.20 -18.65 -22.18
CA ARG A 63 12.30 -18.28 -23.30
C ARG A 63 10.83 -18.32 -22.90
N ILE A 64 10.41 -19.34 -22.13
CA ILE A 64 9.05 -19.47 -21.62
C ILE A 64 8.72 -18.33 -20.68
N VAL A 65 9.63 -18.00 -19.72
CA VAL A 65 9.44 -16.87 -18.81
C VAL A 65 9.24 -15.56 -19.59
N LYS A 66 10.13 -15.28 -20.55
CA LYS A 66 10.03 -14.08 -21.40
C LYS A 66 8.74 -14.03 -22.21
N ALA A 67 8.27 -15.15 -22.73
CA ALA A 67 7.02 -15.19 -23.48
C ALA A 67 5.81 -14.83 -22.61
N TRP A 68 5.76 -15.28 -21.34
CA TRP A 68 4.71 -14.88 -20.40
C TRP A 68 4.81 -13.39 -20.03
N GLN A 69 6.02 -12.87 -19.83
CA GLN A 69 6.26 -11.43 -19.53
C GLN A 69 5.87 -10.55 -20.72
N ALA A 70 6.15 -10.95 -21.95
CA ALA A 70 5.74 -10.25 -23.17
C ALA A 70 4.21 -10.12 -23.30
N ARG A 71 3.44 -11.06 -22.70
CA ARG A 71 1.97 -10.97 -22.57
C ARG A 71 1.51 -10.09 -21.40
N GLY A 72 2.42 -9.37 -20.75
CA GLY A 72 2.11 -8.50 -19.60
C GLY A 72 1.77 -9.25 -18.31
N LYS A 73 2.17 -10.54 -18.21
CA LYS A 73 1.94 -11.33 -16.98
C LYS A 73 3.14 -11.20 -16.04
N VAL A 74 2.85 -11.21 -14.75
CA VAL A 74 3.87 -11.33 -13.71
C VAL A 74 4.18 -12.81 -13.51
N VAL A 75 5.44 -13.19 -13.68
CA VAL A 75 5.89 -14.59 -13.70
C VAL A 75 6.62 -14.93 -12.40
N ALA A 76 6.11 -15.94 -11.70
CA ALA A 76 6.84 -16.58 -10.60
C ALA A 76 7.48 -17.87 -11.10
N MET A 77 8.79 -18.03 -10.88
CA MET A 77 9.55 -19.23 -11.23
C MET A 77 10.04 -19.94 -9.97
N THR A 78 9.78 -21.23 -9.88
CA THR A 78 10.34 -22.10 -8.83
C THR A 78 11.34 -23.06 -9.43
N GLY A 79 12.51 -23.18 -8.82
CA GLY A 79 13.56 -24.09 -9.25
C GLY A 79 14.54 -24.41 -8.13
N ASP A 80 15.21 -25.55 -8.24
CA ASP A 80 16.18 -26.05 -7.25
C ASP A 80 17.56 -26.34 -7.88
N GLY A 81 17.64 -26.41 -9.20
CA GLY A 81 18.82 -26.79 -9.95
C GLY A 81 19.63 -25.64 -10.53
N VAL A 82 20.87 -25.92 -10.89
CA VAL A 82 21.73 -25.00 -11.67
C VAL A 82 21.09 -24.68 -13.04
N ASN A 83 20.34 -25.62 -13.59
CA ASN A 83 19.66 -25.48 -14.86
C ASN A 83 18.49 -24.48 -14.82
N ASP A 84 18.06 -24.06 -13.63
CA ASP A 84 16.97 -23.09 -13.42
C ASP A 84 17.48 -21.66 -13.30
N VAL A 85 18.77 -21.46 -13.11
CA VAL A 85 19.38 -20.16 -12.77
C VAL A 85 19.02 -19.06 -13.77
N LEU A 86 19.02 -19.36 -15.08
CA LEU A 86 18.67 -18.38 -16.10
C LEU A 86 17.20 -17.93 -15.98
N ALA A 87 16.30 -18.91 -15.81
CA ALA A 87 14.87 -18.63 -15.64
C ALA A 87 14.53 -17.97 -14.30
N LEU A 88 15.23 -18.36 -13.21
CA LEU A 88 15.09 -17.74 -11.90
C LEU A 88 15.50 -16.26 -11.91
N LYS A 89 16.57 -15.91 -12.63
CA LYS A 89 17.01 -14.51 -12.79
C LYS A 89 16.08 -13.68 -13.64
N GLU A 90 15.47 -14.28 -14.64
CA GLU A 90 14.57 -13.58 -15.57
C GLU A 90 13.19 -13.35 -14.97
N ALA A 91 12.73 -14.24 -14.10
CA ALA A 91 11.38 -14.17 -13.51
C ALA A 91 11.19 -12.96 -12.60
N ASP A 92 9.98 -12.39 -12.58
CA ASP A 92 9.61 -11.28 -11.71
C ASP A 92 9.66 -11.66 -10.22
N CYS A 93 9.39 -12.93 -9.92
CA CYS A 93 9.55 -13.52 -8.58
C CYS A 93 10.16 -14.92 -8.70
N SER A 94 11.29 -15.14 -8.05
CA SER A 94 11.96 -16.45 -8.06
C SER A 94 12.00 -17.07 -6.68
N VAL A 95 11.76 -18.37 -6.62
CA VAL A 95 11.70 -19.18 -5.41
C VAL A 95 12.64 -20.37 -5.54
N ALA A 96 13.59 -20.52 -4.63
CA ALA A 96 14.47 -21.67 -4.54
C ALA A 96 14.20 -22.51 -3.30
N MET A 97 14.58 -23.80 -3.37
CA MET A 97 14.60 -24.71 -2.23
C MET A 97 15.98 -24.68 -1.59
N ALA A 98 16.06 -24.58 -0.25
CA ALA A 98 17.35 -24.56 0.46
C ALA A 98 18.17 -25.86 0.23
N SER A 99 17.50 -26.99 0.01
CA SER A 99 18.13 -28.26 -0.36
C SER A 99 18.67 -28.31 -1.79
N GLY A 100 18.34 -27.32 -2.61
CA GLY A 100 18.75 -27.23 -4.00
C GLY A 100 20.16 -26.68 -4.19
N SER A 101 20.48 -26.25 -5.40
CA SER A 101 21.77 -25.67 -5.74
C SER A 101 21.99 -24.33 -5.00
N GLN A 102 23.19 -24.16 -4.42
CA GLN A 102 23.59 -22.91 -3.79
C GLN A 102 23.48 -21.71 -4.75
N VAL A 103 23.77 -21.93 -6.03
CA VAL A 103 23.66 -20.89 -7.06
C VAL A 103 22.19 -20.49 -7.28
N ALA A 104 21.25 -21.45 -7.30
CA ALA A 104 19.84 -21.17 -7.38
C ALA A 104 19.35 -20.36 -6.17
N CYS A 105 19.79 -20.73 -4.97
CA CYS A 105 19.48 -19.98 -3.74
C CYS A 105 20.01 -18.53 -3.78
N GLN A 106 21.22 -18.32 -4.29
CA GLN A 106 21.84 -16.98 -4.35
C GLN A 106 21.17 -16.04 -5.36
N VAL A 107 20.57 -16.57 -6.42
CA VAL A 107 19.94 -15.76 -7.46
C VAL A 107 18.43 -15.56 -7.25
N SER A 108 17.83 -16.31 -6.33
CA SER A 108 16.40 -16.28 -6.09
C SER A 108 16.00 -15.18 -5.10
N HIS A 109 14.81 -14.60 -5.32
CA HIS A 109 14.24 -13.59 -4.42
C HIS A 109 13.79 -14.18 -3.08
N ILE A 110 13.36 -15.45 -3.09
CA ILE A 110 12.85 -16.18 -1.92
C ILE A 110 13.55 -17.54 -1.84
N VAL A 111 13.96 -17.95 -0.65
CA VAL A 111 14.49 -19.29 -0.39
C VAL A 111 13.64 -19.98 0.68
N LEU A 112 13.08 -21.12 0.35
CA LEU A 112 12.31 -21.94 1.30
C LEU A 112 13.27 -22.79 2.12
N LEU A 113 13.50 -22.39 3.38
CA LEU A 113 14.52 -22.99 4.24
C LEU A 113 14.26 -24.46 4.54
N GLU A 114 13.01 -24.85 4.72
CA GLU A 114 12.62 -26.25 4.95
C GLU A 114 12.45 -27.04 3.65
N SER A 115 12.66 -26.39 2.49
CA SER A 115 12.45 -26.96 1.17
C SER A 115 11.04 -27.54 0.96
N ASP A 116 10.07 -27.00 1.67
CA ASP A 116 8.68 -27.40 1.60
C ASP A 116 7.84 -26.32 0.89
N PHE A 117 7.32 -26.66 -0.27
CA PHE A 117 6.47 -25.75 -1.05
C PHE A 117 5.12 -25.44 -0.37
N SER A 118 4.71 -26.25 0.61
CA SER A 118 3.50 -25.99 1.40
C SER A 118 3.56 -24.68 2.20
N ALA A 119 4.75 -24.11 2.40
CA ALA A 119 4.94 -22.79 3.02
C ALA A 119 4.48 -21.61 2.12
N MET A 120 4.34 -21.80 0.80
CA MET A 120 4.00 -20.73 -0.15
C MET A 120 2.70 -19.99 0.15
N PRO A 121 1.60 -20.63 0.58
CA PRO A 121 0.40 -19.90 1.00
C PRO A 121 0.68 -18.89 2.11
N SER A 122 1.54 -19.23 3.07
CA SER A 122 1.94 -18.33 4.16
C SER A 122 2.80 -17.18 3.65
N VAL A 123 3.71 -17.43 2.71
CA VAL A 123 4.53 -16.39 2.05
C VAL A 123 3.63 -15.40 1.30
N VAL A 124 2.65 -15.90 0.55
CA VAL A 124 1.68 -15.04 -0.16
C VAL A 124 0.82 -14.24 0.82
N ALA A 125 0.38 -14.85 1.92
CA ALA A 125 -0.40 -14.16 2.95
C ALA A 125 0.41 -13.03 3.59
N GLU A 126 1.70 -13.27 3.89
CA GLU A 126 2.61 -12.27 4.42
C GLU A 126 2.87 -11.12 3.43
N GLY A 127 3.09 -11.44 2.16
CA GLY A 127 3.22 -10.43 1.10
C GLY A 127 1.98 -9.53 0.99
N ARG A 128 0.77 -10.12 1.07
CA ARG A 128 -0.49 -9.37 1.11
C ARG A 128 -0.57 -8.48 2.35
N ARG A 129 -0.20 -9.00 3.51
CA ARG A 129 -0.15 -8.23 4.77
C ARG A 129 0.72 -7.00 4.63
N VAL A 130 1.94 -7.18 4.12
CA VAL A 130 2.91 -6.09 3.96
C VAL A 130 2.38 -5.03 3.00
N ILE A 131 1.92 -5.40 1.80
CA ILE A 131 1.43 -4.43 0.81
C ILE A 131 0.20 -3.69 1.32
N ASN A 132 -0.79 -4.39 1.90
CA ASN A 132 -2.00 -3.77 2.44
C ASN A 132 -1.69 -2.78 3.58
N ASN A 133 -0.73 -3.12 4.44
CA ASN A 133 -0.33 -2.26 5.55
C ASN A 133 0.47 -1.05 5.07
N ILE A 134 1.37 -1.23 4.10
CA ILE A 134 2.09 -0.12 3.47
C ILE A 134 1.13 0.82 2.74
N GLU A 135 0.13 0.30 2.01
CA GLU A 135 -0.88 1.10 1.31
C GLU A 135 -1.66 1.99 2.29
N ARG A 136 -2.08 1.44 3.43
CA ARG A 136 -2.75 2.19 4.49
C ARG A 136 -1.87 3.29 5.06
N SER A 137 -0.65 2.94 5.45
CA SER A 137 0.31 3.90 6.02
C SER A 137 0.66 4.99 5.01
N ALA A 138 0.97 4.62 3.77
CA ALA A 138 1.28 5.57 2.71
C ALA A 138 0.13 6.56 2.46
N SER A 139 -1.12 6.10 2.52
CA SER A 139 -2.28 6.98 2.38
C SER A 139 -2.34 8.03 3.48
N LEU A 140 -2.08 7.66 4.74
CA LEU A 140 -2.06 8.61 5.86
C LEU A 140 -0.93 9.65 5.72
N TYR A 141 0.27 9.21 5.34
CA TYR A 141 1.41 10.13 5.11
C TYR A 141 1.17 11.06 3.93
N LEU A 142 0.56 10.55 2.85
CA LEU A 142 0.32 11.32 1.64
C LEU A 142 -0.69 12.45 1.87
N VAL A 143 -1.71 12.26 2.72
CA VAL A 143 -2.64 13.32 3.14
C VAL A 143 -1.89 14.55 3.63
N LYS A 144 -0.96 14.35 4.58
CA LYS A 144 -0.17 15.45 5.16
C LYS A 144 0.72 16.12 4.11
N ASN A 145 1.40 15.31 3.28
CA ASN A 145 2.36 15.85 2.33
C ASN A 145 1.67 16.69 1.25
N ILE A 146 0.56 16.21 0.68
CA ILE A 146 -0.23 16.96 -0.29
C ILE A 146 -0.77 18.24 0.35
N PHE A 147 -1.42 18.13 1.51
CA PHE A 147 -1.95 19.27 2.23
C PHE A 147 -0.89 20.34 2.51
N SER A 148 0.24 19.92 3.11
CA SER A 148 1.31 20.85 3.51
C SER A 148 1.95 21.55 2.32
N LEU A 149 2.19 20.80 1.23
CA LEU A 149 2.74 21.36 -0.01
C LEU A 149 1.77 22.37 -0.65
N CYS A 150 0.50 21.99 -0.80
CA CYS A 150 -0.50 22.88 -1.39
C CYS A 150 -0.70 24.15 -0.55
N LEU A 151 -0.80 24.00 0.78
CA LEU A 151 -0.96 25.15 1.68
C LEU A 151 0.27 26.07 1.64
N ALA A 152 1.49 25.52 1.58
CA ALA A 152 2.70 26.30 1.46
C ALA A 152 2.75 27.12 0.14
N ILE A 153 2.38 26.52 -0.97
CA ILE A 153 2.29 27.20 -2.25
C ILE A 153 1.24 28.32 -2.21
N ILE A 154 0.06 28.03 -1.65
CA ILE A 154 -1.03 29.02 -1.54
C ILE A 154 -0.62 30.15 -0.62
N SER A 155 0.02 29.86 0.52
CA SER A 155 0.49 30.89 1.44
C SER A 155 1.51 31.84 0.82
N LEU A 156 2.37 31.28 -0.07
CA LEU A 156 3.35 32.09 -0.81
C LEU A 156 2.67 32.99 -1.86
N ILE A 157 1.69 32.46 -2.62
CA ILE A 157 0.99 33.22 -3.66
C ILE A 157 0.15 34.35 -3.06
N PHE A 158 -0.59 34.06 -1.99
CA PHE A 158 -1.49 35.02 -1.34
C PHE A 158 -0.86 35.78 -0.18
N THR A 159 0.44 35.60 0.08
CA THR A 159 1.25 36.34 1.06
C THR A 159 0.62 36.37 2.47
N PHE A 160 0.10 35.21 2.93
CA PHE A 160 -0.34 35.06 4.32
C PHE A 160 0.62 34.18 5.13
N THR A 161 0.67 34.45 6.45
CA THR A 161 1.49 33.65 7.37
C THR A 161 1.04 32.19 7.37
N TYR A 162 1.98 31.25 7.20
CA TYR A 162 1.68 29.83 7.28
C TYR A 162 1.10 29.48 8.67
N PRO A 163 -0.12 28.91 8.76
CA PRO A 163 -0.88 28.89 10.03
C PRO A 163 -0.45 27.78 10.99
N PHE A 164 0.63 27.06 10.74
CA PHE A 164 1.08 25.97 11.61
C PHE A 164 2.53 26.14 12.03
N SER A 165 2.81 25.87 13.31
CA SER A 165 4.18 25.67 13.79
C SER A 165 4.65 24.21 13.57
N ALA A 166 5.96 24.00 13.59
CA ALA A 166 6.53 22.64 13.46
C ALA A 166 6.07 21.71 14.62
N ALA A 167 5.93 22.26 15.82
CA ALA A 167 5.44 21.52 17.00
C ALA A 167 4.00 21.03 16.79
N GLN A 168 3.12 21.89 16.28
CA GLN A 168 1.72 21.57 16.00
C GLN A 168 1.58 20.51 14.92
N LEU A 169 2.34 20.62 13.82
CA LEU A 169 2.37 19.59 12.77
C LEU A 169 2.92 18.26 13.29
N SER A 170 3.85 18.30 14.24
CA SER A 170 4.38 17.10 14.88
C SER A 170 3.34 16.41 15.75
N LEU A 171 2.57 17.19 16.55
CA LEU A 171 1.46 16.69 17.36
C LEU A 171 0.43 15.95 16.50
N VAL A 172 -0.09 16.63 15.47
CA VAL A 172 -1.09 16.03 14.58
C VAL A 172 -0.53 14.80 13.91
N SER A 173 0.71 14.86 13.38
CA SER A 173 1.33 13.73 12.69
C SER A 173 1.58 12.54 13.60
N ALA A 174 2.01 12.74 14.82
CA ALA A 174 2.27 11.64 15.77
C ALA A 174 1.00 10.84 16.08
N LEU A 175 -0.12 11.52 16.30
CA LEU A 175 -1.37 10.90 16.77
C LEU A 175 -2.33 10.49 15.63
N THR A 176 -2.25 11.15 14.47
CA THR A 176 -3.15 10.81 13.34
C THR A 176 -2.48 10.03 12.23
N ILE A 177 -1.14 9.94 12.22
CA ILE A 177 -0.38 9.21 11.21
C ILE A 177 0.54 8.18 11.87
N GLY A 178 1.49 8.62 12.72
CA GLY A 178 2.55 7.77 13.24
C GLY A 178 2.02 6.60 14.07
N LEU A 179 1.30 6.89 15.15
CA LEU A 179 0.73 5.87 16.01
C LEU A 179 -0.24 4.93 15.28
N PRO A 180 -1.21 5.41 14.46
CA PRO A 180 -2.08 4.53 13.69
C PRO A 180 -1.31 3.67 12.69
N SER A 181 -0.36 4.23 11.94
CA SER A 181 0.44 3.48 10.98
C SER A 181 1.24 2.37 11.63
N PHE A 182 1.88 2.66 12.77
CA PHE A 182 2.67 1.67 13.51
C PHE A 182 1.80 0.51 14.02
N VAL A 183 0.70 0.80 14.69
CA VAL A 183 -0.19 -0.24 15.24
C VAL A 183 -0.84 -1.08 14.14
N MET A 184 -1.29 -0.44 13.06
CA MET A 184 -1.90 -1.16 11.93
C MET A 184 -0.89 -1.97 11.12
N ALA A 185 0.39 -1.60 11.12
CA ALA A 185 1.44 -2.40 10.47
C ALA A 185 1.65 -3.77 11.15
N LEU A 186 1.34 -3.87 12.43
CA LEU A 186 1.43 -5.13 13.20
C LEU A 186 0.21 -6.05 12.99
N GLU A 187 -0.88 -5.54 12.41
CA GLU A 187 -2.11 -6.29 12.23
C GLU A 187 -2.04 -7.20 11.00
N PRO A 188 -2.47 -8.48 11.10
CA PRO A 188 -2.58 -9.35 9.93
C PRO A 188 -3.68 -8.83 8.98
N ASN A 189 -3.34 -8.67 7.71
CA ASN A 189 -4.27 -8.25 6.68
C ASN A 189 -4.00 -9.01 5.38
N ASN A 190 -4.69 -10.13 5.21
CA ASN A 190 -4.53 -11.05 4.09
C ASN A 190 -5.53 -10.79 2.96
N SER A 191 -6.19 -9.63 2.95
CA SER A 191 -7.14 -9.26 1.90
C SER A 191 -6.49 -9.30 0.52
N LEU A 192 -7.26 -9.68 -0.50
CA LEU A 192 -6.79 -9.64 -1.89
C LEU A 192 -6.41 -8.20 -2.26
N ILE A 193 -5.23 -8.07 -2.86
CA ILE A 193 -4.77 -6.80 -3.39
C ILE A 193 -5.48 -6.59 -4.73
N THR A 194 -6.16 -5.47 -4.88
CA THR A 194 -6.88 -5.09 -6.09
C THR A 194 -6.42 -3.72 -6.59
N GLY A 195 -6.36 -3.55 -7.91
CA GLY A 195 -5.94 -2.30 -8.54
C GLY A 195 -4.42 -2.05 -8.45
N HIS A 196 -4.04 -0.79 -8.69
CA HIS A 196 -2.64 -0.35 -8.64
C HIS A 196 -2.36 0.36 -7.32
N PHE A 197 -1.29 -0.01 -6.65
CA PHE A 197 -0.87 0.54 -5.36
C PHE A 197 -0.92 2.08 -5.31
N LEU A 198 -0.27 2.74 -6.27
CA LEU A 198 -0.18 4.20 -6.28
C LEU A 198 -1.55 4.87 -6.47
N SER A 199 -2.38 4.34 -7.35
CA SER A 199 -3.73 4.84 -7.57
C SER A 199 -4.59 4.72 -6.30
N ASN A 200 -4.55 3.56 -5.65
CA ASN A 200 -5.29 3.32 -4.41
C ASN A 200 -4.87 4.30 -3.29
N VAL A 201 -3.55 4.51 -3.13
CA VAL A 201 -3.00 5.44 -2.13
C VAL A 201 -3.46 6.87 -2.41
N ILE A 202 -3.39 7.33 -3.66
CA ILE A 202 -3.82 8.68 -4.06
C ILE A 202 -5.32 8.86 -3.85
N TYR A 203 -6.16 7.93 -4.34
CA TYR A 203 -7.61 8.01 -4.19
C TYR A 203 -8.06 8.07 -2.73
N ARG A 204 -7.39 7.34 -1.84
CA ARG A 204 -7.68 7.37 -0.40
C ARG A 204 -7.20 8.65 0.28
N ALA A 205 -6.06 9.20 -0.15
CA ALA A 205 -5.45 10.38 0.48
C ALA A 205 -6.07 11.71 0.03
N LEU A 206 -6.42 11.82 -1.26
CA LEU A 206 -6.80 13.08 -1.89
C LEU A 206 -8.02 13.75 -1.24
N PRO A 207 -9.15 13.07 -0.94
CA PRO A 207 -10.31 13.70 -0.30
C PRO A 207 -9.97 14.35 1.05
N SER A 208 -9.22 13.65 1.89
CA SER A 208 -8.82 14.17 3.20
C SER A 208 -7.80 15.31 3.11
N ALA A 209 -6.88 15.24 2.15
CA ALA A 209 -5.91 16.31 1.90
C ALA A 209 -6.61 17.60 1.44
N LEU A 210 -7.55 17.48 0.50
CA LEU A 210 -8.34 18.61 0.00
C LEU A 210 -9.26 19.17 1.09
N SER A 211 -9.89 18.32 1.90
CA SER A 211 -10.69 18.77 3.05
C SER A 211 -9.87 19.59 4.04
N ASN A 212 -8.68 19.11 4.42
CA ASN A 212 -7.77 19.86 5.26
C ASN A 212 -7.37 21.20 4.66
N LEU A 213 -7.09 21.22 3.36
CA LEU A 213 -6.70 22.43 2.64
C LEU A 213 -7.81 23.50 2.66
N VAL A 214 -9.01 23.10 2.25
CA VAL A 214 -10.17 24.01 2.19
C VAL A 214 -10.54 24.54 3.58
N LEU A 215 -10.58 23.67 4.59
CA LEU A 215 -10.88 24.06 5.96
C LEU A 215 -9.81 25.00 6.53
N SER A 216 -8.52 24.72 6.31
CA SER A 216 -7.45 25.58 6.79
C SER A 216 -7.46 26.97 6.13
N ILE A 217 -7.69 27.03 4.82
CA ILE A 217 -7.85 28.30 4.11
C ILE A 217 -9.07 29.06 4.63
N GLY A 218 -10.19 28.36 4.85
CA GLY A 218 -11.39 28.92 5.43
C GLY A 218 -11.13 29.54 6.80
N VAL A 219 -10.47 28.80 7.70
CA VAL A 219 -10.08 29.33 9.03
C VAL A 219 -9.21 30.58 8.89
N VAL A 220 -8.18 30.56 8.04
CA VAL A 220 -7.30 31.73 7.83
C VAL A 220 -8.09 32.95 7.37
N LEU A 221 -9.00 32.78 6.40
CA LEU A 221 -9.83 33.87 5.89
C LEU A 221 -10.75 34.45 6.98
N PHE A 222 -11.44 33.58 7.74
CA PHE A 222 -12.30 34.02 8.84
C PHE A 222 -11.51 34.69 9.93
N CYS A 223 -10.39 34.15 10.38
CA CYS A 223 -9.56 34.77 11.41
C CYS A 223 -9.07 36.14 10.99
N LYS A 224 -8.65 36.32 9.75
CA LYS A 224 -8.26 37.66 9.24
C LYS A 224 -9.42 38.62 9.17
N THR A 225 -10.61 38.18 8.77
CA THR A 225 -11.82 39.02 8.66
C THR A 225 -12.29 39.48 10.03
N PHE A 226 -12.21 38.63 11.05
CA PHE A 226 -12.62 38.96 12.43
C PHE A 226 -11.47 39.56 13.25
N GLY A 227 -10.29 39.76 12.69
CA GLY A 227 -9.15 40.36 13.38
C GLY A 227 -8.61 39.52 14.53
N LEU A 228 -8.68 38.20 14.44
CA LEU A 228 -8.14 37.28 15.44
C LEU A 228 -6.60 37.24 15.36
N SER A 229 -5.97 36.93 16.50
CA SER A 229 -4.51 36.84 16.58
C SER A 229 -3.97 35.62 15.78
N ASP A 230 -2.70 35.68 15.35
CA ASP A 230 -2.03 34.58 14.65
C ASP A 230 -1.94 33.33 15.53
N THR A 231 -1.85 33.49 16.86
CA THR A 231 -1.82 32.37 17.81
C THR A 231 -3.18 31.66 17.92
N GLU A 232 -4.29 32.41 17.97
CA GLU A 232 -5.64 31.86 17.92
C GLU A 232 -5.89 31.15 16.59
N MET A 233 -5.53 31.77 15.47
CA MET A 233 -5.65 31.19 14.14
C MET A 233 -4.90 29.86 14.04
N SER A 234 -3.66 29.81 14.49
CA SER A 234 -2.81 28.64 14.51
C SER A 234 -3.39 27.51 15.37
N THR A 235 -3.93 27.85 16.52
CA THR A 235 -4.60 26.91 17.45
C THR A 235 -5.85 26.30 16.78
N ILE A 236 -6.71 27.14 16.22
CA ILE A 236 -7.94 26.68 15.53
C ILE A 236 -7.58 25.76 14.35
N CYS A 237 -6.64 26.16 13.49
CA CYS A 237 -6.17 25.33 12.38
C CYS A 237 -5.66 23.97 12.85
N THR A 238 -4.90 23.93 13.96
CA THR A 238 -4.35 22.69 14.51
C THR A 238 -5.44 21.75 15.03
N ILE A 239 -6.43 22.27 15.74
CA ILE A 239 -7.55 21.47 16.27
C ILE A 239 -8.41 20.93 15.10
N VAL A 240 -8.75 21.76 14.13
CA VAL A 240 -9.52 21.36 12.94
C VAL A 240 -8.78 20.29 12.12
N MET A 241 -7.48 20.49 11.87
CA MET A 241 -6.65 19.51 11.17
C MET A 241 -6.54 18.19 11.96
N GLY A 242 -6.38 18.26 13.27
CA GLY A 242 -6.38 17.10 14.16
C GLY A 242 -7.69 16.33 14.08
N MET A 243 -8.82 17.01 14.06
CA MET A 243 -10.15 16.41 13.91
C MET A 243 -10.32 15.70 12.58
N VAL A 244 -9.95 16.33 11.47
CA VAL A 244 -9.96 15.66 10.13
C VAL A 244 -9.03 14.46 10.12
N GLY A 245 -7.84 14.56 10.72
CA GLY A 245 -6.91 13.45 10.88
C GLY A 245 -7.50 12.28 11.67
N LEU A 246 -8.17 12.55 12.80
CA LEU A 246 -8.86 11.53 13.61
C LEU A 246 -10.03 10.88 12.84
N LEU A 247 -10.77 11.65 12.06
CA LEU A 247 -11.81 11.11 11.18
C LEU A 247 -11.24 10.21 10.07
N MET A 248 -10.07 10.55 9.55
CA MET A 248 -9.33 9.69 8.62
C MET A 248 -8.88 8.38 9.30
N VAL A 249 -8.35 8.44 10.51
CA VAL A 249 -8.01 7.25 11.32
C VAL A 249 -9.25 6.38 11.56
N TYR A 250 -10.39 6.98 11.91
CA TYR A 250 -11.66 6.28 12.08
C TYR A 250 -12.06 5.50 10.83
N ARG A 251 -11.93 6.10 9.65
CA ARG A 251 -12.21 5.44 8.36
C ARG A 251 -11.25 4.27 8.09
N THR A 252 -9.97 4.50 8.32
CA THR A 252 -8.93 3.51 8.09
C THR A 252 -9.05 2.31 9.05
N CYS A 253 -9.62 2.54 10.24
CA CYS A 253 -9.89 1.50 11.21
C CYS A 253 -11.11 0.61 10.89
N LYS A 254 -11.94 0.98 9.90
CA LYS A 254 -13.07 0.13 9.50
C LYS A 254 -12.61 -1.06 8.65
N PRO A 255 -13.18 -2.28 8.84
CA PRO A 255 -14.10 -2.67 9.91
C PRO A 255 -13.40 -2.77 11.27
N PHE A 256 -14.11 -2.38 12.34
CA PHE A 256 -13.54 -2.32 13.68
C PHE A 256 -13.35 -3.72 14.30
N ASN A 257 -12.17 -3.95 14.85
CA ASN A 257 -11.88 -5.01 15.80
C ASN A 257 -11.47 -4.41 17.17
N ALA A 258 -11.15 -5.24 18.17
CA ALA A 258 -10.78 -4.77 19.49
C ALA A 258 -9.55 -3.85 19.47
N LEU A 259 -8.50 -4.23 18.73
CA LEU A 259 -7.26 -3.46 18.61
C LEU A 259 -7.51 -2.09 17.97
N ARG A 260 -8.28 -2.04 16.88
CA ARG A 260 -8.60 -0.79 16.17
C ARG A 260 -9.49 0.14 17.00
N LYS A 261 -10.40 -0.40 17.83
CA LYS A 261 -11.16 0.40 18.78
C LYS A 261 -10.27 1.03 19.84
N ILE A 262 -9.35 0.25 20.43
CA ILE A 262 -8.38 0.75 21.42
C ILE A 262 -7.50 1.83 20.77
N LEU A 263 -6.97 1.58 19.58
CA LEU A 263 -6.17 2.54 18.82
C LEU A 263 -6.92 3.86 18.61
N MET A 264 -8.16 3.79 18.14
CA MET A 264 -8.98 4.98 17.89
C MET A 264 -9.17 5.81 19.16
N TRP A 265 -9.54 5.17 20.28
CA TRP A 265 -9.69 5.85 21.55
C TRP A 265 -8.35 6.40 22.08
N ALA A 266 -7.25 5.67 21.91
CA ALA A 266 -5.92 6.14 22.29
C ALA A 266 -5.53 7.40 21.51
N CYS A 267 -5.83 7.47 20.21
CA CYS A 267 -5.58 8.65 19.39
C CYS A 267 -6.44 9.84 19.83
N VAL A 268 -7.74 9.62 20.08
CA VAL A 268 -8.66 10.70 20.53
C VAL A 268 -8.26 11.23 21.91
N ILE A 269 -8.07 10.33 22.87
CA ILE A 269 -7.69 10.70 24.24
C ILE A 269 -6.30 11.37 24.24
N GLY A 270 -5.35 10.79 23.51
CA GLY A 270 -4.00 11.35 23.40
C GLY A 270 -3.98 12.75 22.77
N PHE A 271 -4.75 12.96 21.70
CA PHE A 271 -4.86 14.28 21.08
C PHE A 271 -5.50 15.31 22.03
N THR A 272 -6.61 14.94 22.66
CA THR A 272 -7.29 15.81 23.64
C THR A 272 -6.39 16.11 24.83
N PHE A 273 -5.68 15.10 25.34
CA PHE A 273 -4.73 15.30 26.44
C PHE A 273 -3.61 16.27 26.04
N CYS A 274 -3.02 16.13 24.88
CA CYS A 274 -1.97 17.03 24.41
C CYS A 274 -2.49 18.47 24.22
N VAL A 275 -3.68 18.64 23.67
CA VAL A 275 -4.28 19.96 23.47
C VAL A 275 -4.58 20.63 24.82
N VAL A 276 -5.09 19.90 25.81
CA VAL A 276 -5.50 20.47 27.08
C VAL A 276 -4.34 20.68 28.08
N PHE A 277 -3.50 19.66 28.24
CA PHE A 277 -2.47 19.63 29.28
C PHE A 277 -1.06 19.99 28.76
N LEU A 278 -0.78 19.79 27.49
CA LEU A 278 0.52 20.07 26.90
C LEU A 278 0.47 21.22 25.87
N HIS A 279 -0.55 22.09 25.96
CA HIS A 279 -0.77 23.20 25.03
C HIS A 279 0.46 24.12 24.89
N THR A 280 1.18 24.40 25.98
CA THR A 280 2.39 25.21 25.97
C THR A 280 3.53 24.58 25.17
N LEU A 281 3.69 23.26 25.25
CA LEU A 281 4.69 22.53 24.48
C LEU A 281 4.42 22.60 22.96
N PHE A 282 3.15 22.59 22.60
CA PHE A 282 2.72 22.65 21.19
C PHE A 282 2.36 24.06 20.74
N THR A 283 2.70 25.09 21.52
CA THR A 283 2.43 26.48 21.17
C THR A 283 0.96 26.76 20.82
N LEU A 284 0.03 26.14 21.59
CA LEU A 284 -1.41 26.34 21.46
C LEU A 284 -1.88 27.37 22.51
N ASP A 285 -2.76 28.26 22.10
CA ASP A 285 -3.40 29.21 23.00
C ASP A 285 -4.82 28.71 23.32
N LEU A 286 -5.06 28.43 24.62
CA LEU A 286 -6.39 28.00 25.09
C LEU A 286 -7.26 29.17 25.53
N HIS A 287 -6.70 30.39 25.67
CA HIS A 287 -7.44 31.61 26.01
C HIS A 287 -8.05 32.23 24.75
N LEU A 288 -8.90 31.45 24.08
CA LEU A 288 -9.56 31.86 22.83
C LEU A 288 -10.62 32.92 23.10
N SER A 289 -10.67 33.98 22.30
CA SER A 289 -11.73 34.96 22.27
C SER A 289 -13.09 34.34 21.91
N THR A 290 -14.18 35.02 22.17
CA THR A 290 -15.54 34.54 21.83
C THR A 290 -15.66 34.29 20.30
N GLY A 291 -15.03 35.15 19.48
CA GLY A 291 -14.98 35.00 18.05
C GLY A 291 -14.19 33.72 17.61
N ALA A 292 -13.06 33.47 18.27
CA ALA A 292 -12.24 32.28 18.01
C ALA A 292 -12.99 30.96 18.35
N TRP A 293 -13.74 30.94 19.48
CA TRP A 293 -14.60 29.81 19.84
C TRP A 293 -15.70 29.55 18.82
N LEU A 294 -16.32 30.61 18.29
CA LEU A 294 -17.33 30.47 17.23
C LEU A 294 -16.74 29.90 15.97
N VAL A 295 -15.59 30.42 15.49
CA VAL A 295 -14.88 29.92 14.33
C VAL A 295 -14.50 28.45 14.52
N LEU A 296 -13.90 28.10 15.66
CA LEU A 296 -13.54 26.71 15.98
C LEU A 296 -14.74 25.76 15.88
N THR A 297 -15.86 26.14 16.51
CA THR A 297 -17.06 25.30 16.52
C THR A 297 -17.62 25.08 15.11
N VAL A 298 -17.74 26.16 14.35
CA VAL A 298 -18.25 26.08 12.95
C VAL A 298 -17.35 25.19 12.09
N PHE A 299 -16.03 25.39 12.14
CA PHE A 299 -15.11 24.60 11.31
C PHE A 299 -14.98 23.16 11.78
N CYS A 300 -15.15 22.84 13.07
CA CYS A 300 -15.24 21.46 13.54
C CYS A 300 -16.51 20.76 13.02
N LEU A 301 -17.64 21.44 13.00
CA LEU A 301 -18.87 20.88 12.39
C LEU A 301 -18.72 20.68 10.89
N LEU A 302 -18.17 21.65 10.18
CA LEU A 302 -17.86 21.52 8.76
C LEU A 302 -16.88 20.38 8.46
N ALA A 303 -15.86 20.19 9.30
CA ALA A 303 -14.91 19.07 9.16
C ALA A 303 -15.61 17.72 9.26
N PHE A 304 -16.59 17.59 10.14
CA PHE A 304 -17.39 16.38 10.29
C PHE A 304 -18.27 16.13 9.05
N GLU A 305 -18.99 17.12 8.57
CA GLU A 305 -19.85 17.03 7.38
C GLU A 305 -19.06 16.75 6.10
N VAL A 306 -17.97 17.47 5.86
CA VAL A 306 -17.09 17.25 4.71
C VAL A 306 -16.46 15.86 4.75
N SER A 307 -16.11 15.40 5.94
CA SER A 307 -15.62 14.04 6.13
C SER A 307 -16.69 12.98 5.86
N LEU A 308 -17.96 13.22 6.18
CA LEU A 308 -19.06 12.29 5.86
C LEU A 308 -19.37 12.25 4.36
N SER A 309 -19.43 13.40 3.70
CA SER A 309 -19.74 13.49 2.27
C SER A 309 -18.67 12.83 1.37
N ALA A 310 -17.41 12.89 1.76
CA ALA A 310 -16.33 12.17 1.09
C ALA A 310 -16.42 10.62 1.20
N ASN A 311 -17.46 10.08 1.85
CA ASN A 311 -17.78 8.63 1.85
C ASN A 311 -18.66 8.20 0.65
N VAL A 312 -19.13 9.13 -0.16
CA VAL A 312 -20.09 8.88 -1.27
C VAL A 312 -19.37 8.80 -2.62
N LEU A 313 -18.09 9.13 -2.67
CA LEU A 313 -17.19 8.99 -3.82
C LEU A 313 -16.18 7.86 -3.59
#